data_066b93e750857986df0027279eebc44c
#
_entry.id   066b93e750857986df0027279eebc44c
#
_cell.length_a   1.000
_cell.length_b   1.000
_cell.length_c   1.000
_cell.angle_alpha   90.00
_cell.angle_beta   90.00
_cell.angle_gamma   90.00
#
_symmetry.space_group_name_H-M   'P 1'
#
loop_
_entity.id
_entity.type
_entity.pdbx_description
1 polymer ?
#
loop_
_entity_poly.entity_id
_entity_poly.type
_entity_poly.pdbx_seq_one_letter_code
_entity_poly.pdbx_strand_id
1 'polypeptide(L)'
;MGPQKVATVTTKGDPNKMGSRVMPALYGSVYMLKFERKKAGKDFKVGASRARWPDSDKVSKTEWTGIWALPVPEDTIEIPQKIPEIPVELQTWEYGTVAQIVHVGSYRTEAKTIDKLLKFIEDKGYEIAGVHEEEYLTRPTAKVQKTLIRYPVKKKV
;
A
#
# COMPACT_ATOMS: atom_id res chain seq x y z
N MET A 1 6.18 14.01 -2.21
CA MET A 1 4.83 13.39 -2.22
C MET A 1 4.08 13.82 -0.97
N GLY A 2 2.87 14.33 -1.15
CA GLY A 2 2.05 14.80 -0.04
C GLY A 2 1.40 13.67 0.76
N PRO A 3 0.83 13.99 1.94
CA PRO A 3 0.12 13.00 2.75
C PRO A 3 -1.11 12.46 2.02
N GLN A 4 -1.45 11.22 2.33
CA GLN A 4 -2.61 10.54 1.75
C GLN A 4 -3.44 9.87 2.83
N LYS A 5 -4.73 10.20 2.89
CA LYS A 5 -5.66 9.47 3.75
C LYS A 5 -5.99 8.13 3.11
N VAL A 6 -5.96 7.08 3.90
CA VAL A 6 -6.18 5.71 3.46
C VAL A 6 -7.09 4.96 4.41
N ALA A 7 -7.86 4.04 3.84
CA ALA A 7 -8.54 2.99 4.57
C ALA A 7 -7.59 1.80 4.68
N THR A 8 -7.46 1.19 5.84
CA THR A 8 -6.46 0.16 6.08
C THR A 8 -7.00 -1.08 6.77
N VAL A 9 -6.39 -2.23 6.49
CA VAL A 9 -6.51 -3.46 7.26
C VAL A 9 -5.10 -3.92 7.61
N THR A 10 -4.85 -4.19 8.89
CA THR A 10 -3.56 -4.69 9.35
C THR A 10 -3.64 -6.21 9.55
N THR A 11 -2.64 -6.92 9.02
CA THR A 11 -2.55 -8.37 9.13
C THR A 11 -1.21 -8.79 9.71
N LYS A 12 -1.16 -10.02 10.24
CA LYS A 12 0.08 -10.69 10.62
C LYS A 12 0.10 -12.08 10.02
N GLY A 13 1.12 -12.39 9.24
CA GLY A 13 1.27 -13.67 8.57
C GLY A 13 1.79 -13.54 7.14
N ASP A 14 1.81 -14.66 6.43
CA ASP A 14 2.29 -14.72 5.05
C ASP A 14 1.45 -13.80 4.14
N PRO A 15 2.08 -12.79 3.48
CA PRO A 15 1.35 -11.86 2.62
C PRO A 15 0.58 -12.55 1.48
N ASN A 16 1.06 -13.69 0.99
CA ASN A 16 0.38 -14.44 -0.07
C ASN A 16 -0.97 -15.01 0.39
N LYS A 17 -1.12 -15.24 1.69
CA LYS A 17 -2.37 -15.75 2.29
C LYS A 17 -3.23 -14.61 2.82
N MET A 18 -2.62 -13.60 3.45
CA MET A 18 -3.33 -12.53 4.12
C MET A 18 -4.01 -11.57 3.15
N GLY A 19 -3.37 -11.26 2.02
CA GLY A 19 -3.93 -10.36 1.01
C GLY A 19 -5.30 -10.80 0.53
N SER A 20 -5.43 -12.04 0.08
CA SER A 20 -6.71 -12.57 -0.41
C SER A 20 -7.79 -12.62 0.67
N ARG A 21 -7.39 -12.77 1.93
CA ARG A 21 -8.32 -12.81 3.06
C ARG A 21 -8.94 -11.45 3.38
N VAL A 22 -8.15 -10.37 3.29
CA VAL A 22 -8.57 -9.05 3.76
C VAL A 22 -9.06 -8.11 2.65
N MET A 23 -8.67 -8.35 1.40
CA MET A 23 -9.08 -7.50 0.26
C MET A 23 -10.59 -7.34 0.11
N PRO A 24 -11.43 -8.39 0.27
CA PRO A 24 -12.88 -8.20 0.20
C PRO A 24 -13.43 -7.22 1.24
N ALA A 25 -12.89 -7.23 2.46
CA ALA A 25 -13.29 -6.28 3.51
C ALA A 25 -12.86 -4.86 3.17
N LEU A 26 -11.61 -4.69 2.74
CA LEU A 26 -11.04 -3.38 2.40
C LEU A 26 -11.78 -2.75 1.21
N TYR A 27 -11.86 -3.45 0.08
CA TYR A 27 -12.56 -2.96 -1.10
C TYR A 27 -14.05 -2.77 -0.84
N GLY A 28 -14.68 -3.70 -0.13
CA GLY A 28 -16.10 -3.62 0.21
C GLY A 28 -16.42 -2.36 0.99
N SER A 29 -15.64 -2.06 2.01
CA SER A 29 -15.82 -0.84 2.83
C SER A 29 -15.60 0.44 2.03
N VAL A 30 -14.56 0.49 1.19
CA VAL A 30 -14.27 1.67 0.36
C VAL A 30 -15.35 1.87 -0.70
N TYR A 31 -15.88 0.82 -1.32
CA TYR A 31 -16.99 0.94 -2.28
C TYR A 31 -18.29 1.35 -1.60
N MET A 32 -18.57 0.91 -0.38
CA MET A 32 -19.70 1.42 0.40
C MET A 32 -19.58 2.93 0.64
N LEU A 33 -18.39 3.39 1.01
CA LEU A 33 -18.10 4.83 1.15
C LEU A 33 -18.31 5.56 -0.17
N LYS A 34 -17.82 5.00 -1.27
CA LYS A 34 -18.00 5.57 -2.61
C LYS A 34 -19.47 5.76 -2.95
N PHE A 35 -20.29 4.76 -2.74
CA PHE A 35 -21.73 4.82 -3.05
C PHE A 35 -22.47 5.82 -2.17
N GLU A 36 -22.13 5.91 -0.88
CA GLU A 36 -22.69 6.94 0.01
C GLU A 36 -22.34 8.35 -0.47
N ARG A 37 -21.08 8.58 -0.84
CA ARG A 37 -20.62 9.87 -1.34
C ARG A 37 -21.25 10.22 -2.70
N LYS A 38 -21.42 9.24 -3.57
CA LYS A 38 -22.09 9.45 -4.86
C LYS A 38 -23.50 9.96 -4.68
N LYS A 39 -24.25 9.40 -3.73
CA LYS A 39 -25.60 9.89 -3.39
C LYS A 39 -25.60 11.34 -2.91
N ALA A 40 -24.52 11.76 -2.26
CA ALA A 40 -24.36 13.14 -1.78
C ALA A 40 -23.72 14.07 -2.82
N GLY A 41 -23.52 13.63 -4.05
CA GLY A 41 -22.87 14.41 -5.10
C GLY A 41 -21.35 14.54 -4.98
N LYS A 42 -20.72 13.69 -4.17
CA LYS A 42 -19.27 13.72 -3.87
C LYS A 42 -18.58 12.40 -4.22
N ASP A 43 -18.86 11.87 -5.41
CA ASP A 43 -18.24 10.64 -5.87
C ASP A 43 -16.71 10.78 -5.99
N PHE A 44 -16.01 9.66 -5.87
CA PHE A 44 -14.57 9.61 -6.08
C PHE A 44 -14.19 8.29 -6.79
N LYS A 45 -13.02 8.29 -7.41
CA LYS A 45 -12.49 7.08 -8.07
C LYS A 45 -11.66 6.29 -7.07
N VAL A 46 -11.93 4.99 -6.96
CA VAL A 46 -11.10 4.07 -6.16
C VAL A 46 -9.79 3.85 -6.88
N GLY A 47 -8.68 4.23 -6.25
CA GLY A 47 -7.35 4.10 -6.78
C GLY A 47 -6.73 2.72 -6.55
N ALA A 48 -5.46 2.59 -6.90
CA ALA A 48 -4.70 1.36 -6.71
C ALA A 48 -4.52 1.04 -5.22
N SER A 49 -4.66 -0.24 -4.88
CA SER A 49 -4.33 -0.69 -3.54
C SER A 49 -2.82 -0.65 -3.31
N ARG A 50 -2.44 -0.55 -2.05
CA ARG A 50 -1.04 -0.53 -1.63
C ARG A 50 -0.87 -1.27 -0.31
N ALA A 51 0.38 -1.61 0.00
CA ALA A 51 0.69 -2.27 1.26
C ALA A 51 2.03 -1.78 1.80
N ARG A 52 2.17 -1.77 3.12
CA ARG A 52 3.40 -1.49 3.84
C ARG A 52 3.80 -2.69 4.66
N TRP A 53 5.10 -2.91 4.77
CA TRP A 53 5.69 -4.07 5.43
C TRP A 53 6.70 -3.59 6.48
N PRO A 54 6.24 -3.08 7.64
CA PRO A 54 7.12 -2.38 8.60
C PRO A 54 8.18 -3.26 9.24
N ASP A 55 7.98 -4.57 9.30
CA ASP A 55 8.89 -5.49 9.96
C ASP A 55 9.49 -6.56 9.02
N SER A 56 9.41 -6.35 7.71
CA SER A 56 9.87 -7.33 6.71
C SER A 56 11.38 -7.64 6.79
N ASP A 57 12.17 -6.73 7.37
CA ASP A 57 13.60 -6.91 7.59
C ASP A 57 13.94 -7.50 8.97
N LYS A 58 12.95 -7.72 9.83
CA LYS A 58 13.15 -8.13 11.24
C LYS A 58 12.62 -9.51 11.56
N VAL A 59 11.62 -9.99 10.84
CA VAL A 59 10.96 -11.26 11.09
C VAL A 59 10.86 -12.08 9.80
N SER A 60 10.59 -13.38 9.94
CA SER A 60 10.37 -14.24 8.78
C SER A 60 9.09 -13.87 8.05
N LYS A 61 9.01 -14.20 6.76
CA LYS A 61 7.87 -13.86 5.91
C LYS A 61 6.52 -14.37 6.45
N THR A 62 6.54 -15.50 7.13
CA THR A 62 5.33 -16.09 7.74
C THR A 62 4.81 -15.29 8.93
N GLU A 63 5.58 -14.32 9.41
CA GLU A 63 5.23 -13.46 10.55
C GLU A 63 5.17 -11.98 10.22
N TRP A 64 5.24 -11.62 8.93
CA TRP A 64 5.22 -10.22 8.52
C TRP A 64 3.93 -9.52 8.94
N THR A 65 4.09 -8.29 9.43
CA THR A 65 2.98 -7.35 9.55
C THR A 65 2.75 -6.72 8.19
N GLY A 66 1.52 -6.79 7.71
CA GLY A 66 1.09 -6.12 6.49
C GLY A 66 0.04 -5.08 6.81
N ILE A 67 0.18 -3.88 6.25
CA ILE A 67 -0.83 -2.82 6.35
C ILE A 67 -1.34 -2.58 4.93
N TRP A 68 -2.48 -3.17 4.63
CA TRP A 68 -3.13 -3.09 3.31
C TRP A 68 -4.01 -1.86 3.25
N ALA A 69 -3.94 -1.10 2.16
CA ALA A 69 -4.61 0.20 2.10
C ALA A 69 -5.22 0.51 0.74
N LEU A 70 -6.27 1.32 0.78
CA LEU A 70 -6.85 1.99 -0.38
C LEU A 70 -6.94 3.49 -0.06
N PRO A 71 -6.55 4.37 -1.00
CA PRO A 71 -6.70 5.79 -0.80
C PRO A 71 -8.19 6.18 -0.77
N VAL A 72 -8.51 7.12 0.12
CA VAL A 72 -9.84 7.70 0.25
C VAL A 72 -9.75 9.22 0.28
N PRO A 73 -10.87 9.96 0.06
CA PRO A 73 -10.85 11.40 0.15
C PRO A 73 -10.37 11.91 1.52
N GLU A 74 -9.65 13.02 1.54
CA GLU A 74 -9.04 13.58 2.75
C GLU A 74 -10.04 13.96 3.83
N ASP A 75 -11.25 14.33 3.43
CA ASP A 75 -12.32 14.72 4.36
C ASP A 75 -13.11 13.54 4.94
N THR A 76 -12.67 12.31 4.68
CA THR A 76 -13.29 11.10 5.23
C THR A 76 -13.01 11.03 6.75
N ILE A 77 -14.06 10.97 7.55
CA ILE A 77 -13.97 10.92 9.03
C ILE A 77 -14.35 9.56 9.60
N GLU A 78 -15.10 8.77 8.84
CA GLU A 78 -15.48 7.41 9.21
C GLU A 78 -15.64 6.56 7.94
N ILE A 79 -15.58 5.26 8.08
CA ILE A 79 -15.72 4.33 6.97
C ILE A 79 -16.69 3.20 7.34
N PRO A 80 -17.66 2.86 6.44
CA PRO A 80 -18.55 1.72 6.67
C PRO A 80 -17.77 0.42 6.74
N GLN A 81 -18.28 -0.55 7.49
CA GLN A 81 -17.67 -1.87 7.67
C GLN A 81 -18.44 -2.93 6.89
N LYS A 82 -17.87 -3.37 5.77
CA LYS A 82 -18.51 -4.43 4.94
C LYS A 82 -18.49 -5.78 5.65
N ILE A 83 -17.37 -6.11 6.27
CA ILE A 83 -17.17 -7.35 7.03
C ILE A 83 -16.69 -6.95 8.43
N PRO A 84 -17.62 -6.87 9.42
CA PRO A 84 -17.25 -6.39 10.76
C PRO A 84 -16.14 -7.17 11.45
N GLU A 85 -15.98 -8.45 11.12
CA GLU A 85 -14.94 -9.33 11.67
C GLU A 85 -13.54 -8.96 11.18
N ILE A 86 -13.44 -8.19 10.09
CA ILE A 86 -12.20 -7.66 9.54
C ILE A 86 -12.32 -6.14 9.52
N PRO A 87 -12.00 -5.47 10.63
CA PRO A 87 -12.22 -4.03 10.76
C PRO A 87 -11.30 -3.24 9.82
N VAL A 88 -11.88 -2.23 9.19
CA VAL A 88 -11.18 -1.29 8.31
C VAL A 88 -11.05 0.02 9.07
N GLU A 89 -9.81 0.53 9.16
CA GLU A 89 -9.50 1.76 9.88
C GLU A 89 -9.07 2.87 8.91
N LEU A 90 -9.17 4.11 9.36
CA LEU A 90 -8.65 5.26 8.61
C LEU A 90 -7.30 5.66 9.18
N GLN A 91 -6.34 5.92 8.30
CA GLN A 91 -5.02 6.45 8.63
C GLN A 91 -4.65 7.56 7.65
N THR A 92 -3.72 8.40 8.05
CA THR A 92 -3.07 9.34 7.13
C THR A 92 -1.61 8.88 6.97
N TRP A 93 -1.24 8.56 5.74
CA TRP A 93 0.14 8.17 5.43
C TRP A 93 0.93 9.39 4.97
N GLU A 94 2.00 9.67 5.69
CA GLU A 94 2.95 10.73 5.36
C GLU A 94 4.03 10.16 4.43
N TYR A 95 4.46 10.94 3.46
CA TYR A 95 5.45 10.51 2.48
C TYR A 95 6.70 11.38 2.45
N GLY A 96 6.57 12.69 2.21
CA GLY A 96 7.72 13.54 1.98
C GLY A 96 8.46 13.19 0.70
N THR A 97 9.79 13.20 0.75
CA THR A 97 10.64 12.79 -0.38
C THR A 97 10.65 11.26 -0.46
N VAL A 98 10.37 10.74 -1.64
CA VAL A 98 10.33 9.29 -1.88
C VAL A 98 11.20 8.93 -3.08
N ALA A 99 11.75 7.73 -3.07
CA ALA A 99 12.35 7.08 -4.24
C ALA A 99 11.49 5.89 -4.61
N GLN A 100 11.26 5.72 -5.90
CA GLN A 100 10.36 4.66 -6.37
C GLN A 100 10.78 4.10 -7.72
N ILE A 101 10.39 2.87 -7.97
CA ILE A 101 10.66 2.15 -9.21
C ILE A 101 9.47 1.25 -9.53
N VAL A 102 9.17 1.06 -10.81
CA VAL A 102 8.16 0.09 -11.24
C VAL A 102 8.85 -1.25 -11.50
N HIS A 103 8.38 -2.28 -10.79
CA HIS A 103 8.73 -3.66 -11.07
C HIS A 103 7.75 -4.25 -12.07
N VAL A 104 8.26 -4.81 -13.15
CA VAL A 104 7.46 -5.50 -14.18
C VAL A 104 7.75 -7.00 -14.07
N GLY A 105 6.71 -7.78 -13.79
CA GLY A 105 6.82 -9.22 -13.64
C GLY A 105 6.33 -9.71 -12.27
N SER A 106 6.58 -10.99 -11.99
CA SER A 106 6.12 -11.61 -10.75
C SER A 106 6.92 -11.12 -9.52
N TYR A 107 6.33 -11.28 -8.35
CA TYR A 107 6.98 -10.96 -7.08
C TYR A 107 8.26 -11.77 -6.83
N ARG A 108 8.40 -12.93 -7.47
CA ARG A 108 9.58 -13.78 -7.34
C ARG A 108 10.86 -13.12 -7.86
N THR A 109 10.73 -12.20 -8.82
CA THR A 109 11.86 -11.49 -9.42
C THR A 109 12.04 -10.07 -8.86
N GLU A 110 11.28 -9.72 -7.85
CA GLU A 110 11.23 -8.36 -7.29
C GLU A 110 12.55 -7.95 -6.62
N ALA A 111 13.30 -8.89 -6.05
CA ALA A 111 14.54 -8.61 -5.35
C ALA A 111 15.55 -7.83 -6.21
N LYS A 112 15.68 -8.15 -7.50
CA LYS A 112 16.56 -7.44 -8.42
C LYS A 112 16.15 -5.99 -8.64
N THR A 113 14.84 -5.76 -8.72
CA THR A 113 14.28 -4.41 -8.88
C THR A 113 14.50 -3.59 -7.61
N ILE A 114 14.30 -4.19 -6.45
CA ILE A 114 14.57 -3.56 -5.15
C ILE A 114 16.04 -3.18 -5.06
N ASP A 115 16.96 -4.06 -5.43
CA ASP A 115 18.40 -3.78 -5.41
C ASP A 115 18.76 -2.58 -6.29
N LYS A 116 18.14 -2.45 -7.46
CA LYS A 116 18.33 -1.28 -8.33
C LYS A 116 17.88 0.01 -7.65
N LEU A 117 16.74 -0.03 -6.97
CA LEU A 117 16.23 1.13 -6.26
C LEU A 117 17.14 1.52 -5.10
N LEU A 118 17.60 0.54 -4.31
CA LEU A 118 18.50 0.79 -3.20
C LEU A 118 19.83 1.39 -3.66
N LYS A 119 20.38 0.88 -4.76
CA LYS A 119 21.59 1.44 -5.36
C LYS A 119 21.39 2.87 -5.85
N PHE A 120 20.27 3.14 -6.50
CA PHE A 120 19.91 4.48 -6.96
C PHE A 120 19.83 5.47 -5.79
N ILE A 121 19.19 5.05 -4.69
CA ILE A 121 19.07 5.87 -3.49
C ILE A 121 20.47 6.24 -2.96
N GLU A 122 21.35 5.25 -2.84
CA GLU A 122 22.71 5.46 -2.35
C GLU A 122 23.53 6.35 -3.31
N ASP A 123 23.48 6.07 -4.62
CA ASP A 123 24.21 6.82 -5.65
C ASP A 123 23.79 8.30 -5.68
N LYS A 124 22.57 8.63 -5.31
CA LYS A 124 22.07 9.98 -5.24
C LYS A 124 22.37 10.72 -3.91
N GLY A 125 23.02 10.03 -2.99
CA GLY A 125 23.37 10.59 -1.68
C GLY A 125 22.21 10.62 -0.69
N TYR A 126 21.26 9.73 -0.86
CA TYR A 126 20.10 9.56 0.04
C TYR A 126 20.19 8.27 0.83
N GLU A 127 19.39 8.19 1.88
CA GLU A 127 19.21 6.97 2.66
C GLU A 127 17.73 6.73 2.93
N ILE A 128 17.37 5.50 3.24
CA ILE A 128 16.00 5.12 3.57
C ILE A 128 15.60 5.79 4.88
N ALA A 129 14.42 6.42 4.88
CA ALA A 129 13.88 7.14 6.03
C ALA A 129 12.49 6.64 6.45
N GLY A 130 12.07 5.48 5.95
CA GLY A 130 10.76 4.95 6.27
C GLY A 130 10.53 3.54 5.75
N VAL A 131 9.28 3.14 5.77
CA VAL A 131 8.83 1.78 5.53
C VAL A 131 8.73 1.48 4.03
N HIS A 132 9.09 0.25 3.65
CA HIS A 132 8.85 -0.31 2.32
C HIS A 132 7.36 -0.32 2.00
N GLU A 133 7.00 0.29 0.89
CA GLU A 133 5.63 0.33 0.39
C GLU A 133 5.57 -0.18 -1.04
N GLU A 134 4.52 -0.92 -1.33
CA GLU A 134 4.20 -1.36 -2.69
C GLU A 134 2.82 -0.86 -3.08
N GLU A 135 2.70 -0.37 -4.32
CA GLU A 135 1.43 0.02 -4.92
C GLU A 135 1.16 -0.90 -6.11
N TYR A 136 0.01 -1.54 -6.12
CA TYR A 136 -0.33 -2.55 -7.11
C TYR A 136 -1.03 -1.91 -8.30
N LEU A 137 -0.29 -1.72 -9.39
CA LEU A 137 -0.74 -0.98 -10.57
C LEU A 137 -1.64 -1.79 -11.50
N THR A 138 -1.60 -3.12 -11.40
CA THR A 138 -2.37 -4.03 -12.24
C THR A 138 -3.26 -4.93 -11.40
N ARG A 139 -4.33 -5.45 -12.02
CA ARG A 139 -5.20 -6.45 -11.40
C ARG A 139 -4.42 -7.76 -11.23
N PRO A 140 -4.75 -8.59 -10.22
CA PRO A 140 -4.11 -9.91 -10.04
C PRO A 140 -4.21 -10.83 -11.26
N THR A 141 -5.21 -10.64 -12.10
CA THR A 141 -5.45 -11.42 -13.32
C THR A 141 -4.70 -10.90 -14.54
N ALA A 142 -3.98 -9.80 -14.45
CA ALA A 142 -3.23 -9.25 -15.57
C ALA A 142 -2.12 -10.20 -16.00
N LYS A 143 -1.90 -10.31 -17.32
CA LYS A 143 -0.84 -11.17 -17.88
C LYS A 143 0.55 -10.70 -17.45
N VAL A 144 0.75 -9.39 -17.35
CA VAL A 144 1.98 -8.77 -16.89
C VAL A 144 1.66 -7.97 -15.64
N GLN A 145 2.24 -8.38 -14.52
CA GLN A 145 2.08 -7.68 -13.25
C GLN A 145 3.02 -6.47 -13.19
N LYS A 146 2.50 -5.35 -12.67
CA LYS A 146 3.30 -4.13 -12.42
C LYS A 146 3.08 -3.70 -10.97
N THR A 147 4.18 -3.51 -10.27
CA THR A 147 4.17 -3.09 -8.86
C THR A 147 5.09 -1.87 -8.72
N LEU A 148 4.59 -0.81 -8.14
CA LEU A 148 5.41 0.34 -7.79
C LEU A 148 5.99 0.13 -6.40
N ILE A 149 7.32 0.08 -6.32
CA ILE A 149 8.05 -0.09 -5.06
C ILE A 149 8.53 1.29 -4.62
N ARG A 150 8.29 1.65 -3.37
CA ARG A 150 8.55 2.99 -2.85
C ARG A 150 9.18 2.94 -1.46
N TYR A 151 10.18 3.81 -1.25
CA TYR A 151 10.76 4.09 0.06
C TYR A 151 10.77 5.58 0.33
N PRO A 152 10.33 6.03 1.50
CA PRO A 152 10.68 7.37 1.96
C PRO A 152 12.19 7.49 2.12
N VAL A 153 12.75 8.61 1.70
CA VAL A 153 14.21 8.84 1.73
C VAL A 153 14.54 10.22 2.30
N LYS A 154 15.76 10.35 2.79
CA LYS A 154 16.32 11.64 3.24
C LYS A 154 17.76 11.74 2.77
N LYS A 155 18.27 12.96 2.65
CA LYS A 155 19.68 13.17 2.31
C LYS A 155 20.58 12.64 3.42
N LYS A 156 21.66 11.97 3.04
CA LYS A 156 22.73 11.61 3.96
C LYS A 156 23.39 12.89 4.48
N VAL A 157 23.72 12.86 5.75
CA VAL A 157 24.43 13.98 6.40
C VAL A 157 25.92 13.88 6.13
#